data_03147a1538493aa77611830de66e42c4
#
_entry.id   03147a1538493aa77611830de66e42c4
#
_cell.length_a   1.000
_cell.length_b   1.000
_cell.length_c   1.000
_cell.angle_alpha   90.00
_cell.angle_beta   90.00
_cell.angle_gamma   90.00
#
_symmetry.space_group_name_H-M   'P 1'
#
loop_
_entity.id
_entity.type
_entity.pdbx_description
1 polymer ?
#
loop_
_entity_poly.entity_id
_entity_poly.type
_entity_poly.pdbx_seq_one_letter_code
_entity_poly.pdbx_strand_id
1 'polypeptide(L)'
;MIFNGLLSRFTRDMGVDLGTANTLLYVRREGIVLRESSVVAKRVDRGGVLAVGSEAKKMIGRTPGDILATRPLRDGVIVDFDTTVAMLTYFIRNGRRGRTFLRPRVVVGIPSGATEVEKRAVIDATLQAGVGEAT
;
A
#
# COMPACT_ATOMS: atom_id res chain seq x y z
N MET A 1 -8.22 -10.22 16.69
CA MET A 1 -8.85 -11.50 16.39
C MET A 1 -8.08 -12.62 17.05
N ILE A 2 -8.79 -13.59 17.59
CA ILE A 2 -8.21 -14.61 18.45
C ILE A 2 -7.19 -15.48 17.71
N PHE A 3 -7.53 -15.95 16.51
CA PHE A 3 -6.63 -16.83 15.77
C PHE A 3 -5.33 -16.15 15.37
N ASN A 4 -5.31 -14.84 15.30
CA ASN A 4 -4.10 -14.10 14.99
C ASN A 4 -3.04 -14.21 16.08
N GLY A 5 -3.47 -14.44 17.33
CA GLY A 5 -2.54 -14.64 18.41
C GLY A 5 -1.63 -15.83 18.20
N LEU A 6 -2.17 -16.91 17.60
CA LEU A 6 -1.42 -18.09 17.30
C LEU A 6 -0.54 -17.90 16.07
N LEU A 7 -1.10 -17.32 15.01
CA LEU A 7 -0.38 -17.16 13.74
C LEU A 7 0.71 -16.11 13.81
N SER A 8 0.53 -15.08 14.63
CA SER A 8 1.53 -14.01 14.76
C SER A 8 2.85 -14.47 15.36
N ARG A 9 2.91 -15.71 15.84
CA ARG A 9 4.18 -16.31 16.27
C ARG A 9 5.11 -16.55 15.09
N PHE A 10 4.55 -16.74 13.91
CA PHE A 10 5.29 -17.14 12.71
C PHE A 10 5.36 -16.03 11.67
N THR A 11 4.37 -15.14 11.63
CA THR A 11 4.32 -14.03 10.68
C THR A 11 3.97 -12.74 11.39
N ARG A 12 4.36 -11.62 10.79
CA ARG A 12 3.88 -10.33 11.26
C ARG A 12 2.53 -10.07 10.64
N ASP A 13 1.54 -9.82 11.48
CA ASP A 13 0.24 -9.39 11.01
C ASP A 13 0.29 -7.89 10.80
N MET A 14 -0.18 -7.46 9.65
CA MET A 14 -0.21 -6.06 9.27
C MET A 14 -1.62 -5.69 8.86
N GLY A 15 -1.98 -4.44 9.11
CA GLY A 15 -3.21 -3.85 8.59
C GLY A 15 -2.86 -2.70 7.68
N VAL A 16 -3.53 -2.62 6.56
CA VAL A 16 -3.38 -1.50 5.63
C VAL A 16 -4.74 -0.82 5.48
N ASP A 17 -4.79 0.46 5.78
CA ASP A 17 -5.95 1.28 5.48
C ASP A 17 -5.62 2.05 4.21
N LEU A 18 -6.12 1.54 3.09
CA LEU A 18 -5.78 2.04 1.77
C LEU A 18 -6.76 3.15 1.39
N GLY A 19 -6.35 4.39 1.61
CA GLY A 19 -7.21 5.53 1.36
C GLY A 19 -6.84 6.28 0.09
N THR A 20 -7.78 7.07 -0.41
CA THR A 20 -7.58 7.90 -1.58
C THR A 20 -6.48 8.94 -1.34
N ALA A 21 -6.51 9.58 -0.19
CA ALA A 21 -5.54 10.62 0.14
C ALA A 21 -4.33 10.09 0.89
N ASN A 22 -4.55 9.20 1.84
CA ASN A 22 -3.50 8.70 2.72
C ASN A 22 -3.64 7.21 2.94
N THR A 23 -2.50 6.55 3.10
CA THR A 23 -2.44 5.13 3.45
C THR A 23 -1.83 5.01 4.83
N LEU A 24 -2.45 4.21 5.68
CA LEU A 24 -1.94 3.89 7.02
C LEU A 24 -1.48 2.45 7.03
N LEU A 25 -0.35 2.19 7.66
CA LEU A 25 0.14 0.85 7.86
C LEU A 25 0.24 0.58 9.35
N TYR A 26 -0.40 -0.47 9.76
CA TYR A 26 -0.45 -0.92 11.14
C TYR A 26 0.28 -2.25 11.25
N VAL A 27 1.12 -2.38 12.27
CA VAL A 27 1.79 -3.64 12.58
C VAL A 27 1.35 -4.07 13.97
N ARG A 28 0.96 -5.33 14.08
CA ARG A 28 0.50 -5.87 15.33
C ARG A 28 1.54 -5.66 16.44
N ARG A 29 1.06 -5.21 17.59
CA ARG A 29 1.86 -4.90 18.78
C ARG A 29 2.72 -3.65 18.66
N GLU A 30 2.86 -3.07 17.49
CA GLU A 30 3.60 -1.83 17.32
C GLU A 30 2.69 -0.63 17.08
N GLY A 31 1.45 -0.88 16.63
CA GLY A 31 0.51 0.19 16.30
C GLY A 31 0.73 0.71 14.89
N ILE A 32 0.37 1.97 14.67
CA ILE A 32 0.55 2.59 13.36
C ILE A 32 2.03 2.89 13.17
N VAL A 33 2.66 2.23 12.21
CA VAL A 33 4.08 2.38 11.95
C VAL A 33 4.36 3.27 10.74
N LEU A 34 3.34 3.54 9.93
CA LEU A 34 3.50 4.37 8.74
C LEU A 34 2.19 5.07 8.42
N ARG A 35 2.30 6.36 8.13
CA ARG A 35 1.19 7.18 7.67
C ARG A 35 1.74 8.02 6.52
N GLU A 36 1.29 7.71 5.30
CA GLU A 36 1.84 8.33 4.12
C GLU A 36 0.76 8.73 3.15
N SER A 37 1.05 9.71 2.33
CA SER A 37 0.14 10.09 1.26
C SER A 37 0.06 9.00 0.22
N SER A 38 -1.13 8.76 -0.32
CA SER A 38 -1.36 7.77 -1.37
C SER A 38 -1.01 8.41 -2.73
N VAL A 39 0.28 8.69 -2.92
CA VAL A 39 0.80 9.36 -4.11
C VAL A 39 2.05 8.65 -4.57
N VAL A 40 2.21 8.53 -5.88
CA VAL A 40 3.41 7.95 -6.50
C VAL A 40 3.89 8.91 -7.58
N ALA A 41 5.18 9.21 -7.56
CA ALA A 41 5.83 9.98 -8.63
C ALA A 41 6.65 9.01 -9.48
N LYS A 42 6.45 9.04 -10.78
CA LYS A 42 7.15 8.15 -11.69
C LYS A 42 7.56 8.87 -12.97
N ARG A 43 8.56 8.33 -13.64
CA ARG A 43 9.00 8.86 -14.93
C ARG A 43 8.01 8.47 -16.00
N VAL A 44 7.61 9.43 -16.81
CA VAL A 44 6.67 9.19 -17.89
C VAL A 44 7.32 8.37 -19.01
N ASP A 45 8.59 8.67 -19.30
CA ASP A 45 9.30 8.04 -20.43
C ASP A 45 9.76 6.61 -20.13
N ARG A 46 10.23 6.35 -18.90
CA ARG A 46 10.81 5.06 -18.53
C ARG A 46 9.93 4.23 -17.59
N GLY A 47 8.89 4.82 -17.04
CA GLY A 47 7.99 4.12 -16.14
C GLY A 47 8.54 3.82 -14.74
N GLY A 48 9.73 4.25 -14.41
CA GLY A 48 10.32 3.99 -13.10
C GLY A 48 9.70 4.84 -12.00
N VAL A 49 9.57 4.26 -10.81
CA VAL A 49 9.08 4.98 -9.64
C VAL A 49 10.22 5.80 -9.03
N LEU A 50 9.98 7.09 -8.85
CA LEU A 50 10.95 8.01 -8.26
C LEU A 50 10.71 8.23 -6.77
N ALA A 51 9.46 8.31 -6.37
CA ALA A 51 9.11 8.60 -4.99
C ALA A 51 7.72 8.08 -4.69
N VAL A 52 7.47 7.79 -3.42
CA VAL A 52 6.18 7.29 -2.94
C VAL A 52 5.85 8.03 -1.65
N GLY A 53 4.58 8.30 -1.45
CA GLY A 53 4.12 8.90 -0.20
C GLY A 53 4.36 10.40 -0.13
N SER A 54 4.81 10.87 1.02
CA SER A 54 4.97 12.29 1.28
C SER A 54 5.95 12.97 0.32
N GLU A 55 7.01 12.26 -0.06
CA GLU A 55 7.96 12.81 -1.02
C GLU A 55 7.31 13.02 -2.38
N ALA A 56 6.51 12.03 -2.82
CA ALA A 56 5.77 12.16 -4.08
C ALA A 56 4.74 13.26 -4.01
N LYS A 57 4.09 13.45 -2.87
CA LYS A 57 3.09 14.50 -2.70
C LYS A 57 3.68 15.88 -2.92
N LYS A 58 4.91 16.10 -2.50
CA LYS A 58 5.58 17.39 -2.70
C LYS A 58 5.81 17.70 -4.17
N MET A 59 5.78 16.69 -5.01
CA MET A 59 6.00 16.83 -6.45
C MET A 59 4.75 17.18 -7.24
N ILE A 60 3.57 17.07 -6.63
CA ILE A 60 2.32 17.36 -7.34
C ILE A 60 2.33 18.81 -7.80
N GLY A 61 2.12 19.01 -9.10
CA GLY A 61 2.07 20.33 -9.70
C GLY A 61 3.43 21.04 -9.80
N ARG A 62 4.52 20.38 -9.42
CA ARG A 62 5.85 20.99 -9.40
C ARG A 62 6.88 20.18 -10.16
N THR A 63 6.47 19.15 -10.87
CA THR A 63 7.38 18.26 -11.56
C THR A 63 7.73 18.79 -12.95
N PRO A 64 8.96 18.50 -13.42
CA PRO A 64 9.28 18.64 -14.85
C PRO A 64 8.34 17.78 -15.69
N GLY A 65 8.27 18.08 -16.98
CA GLY A 65 7.33 17.40 -17.87
C GLY A 65 7.52 15.88 -18.00
N ASP A 66 8.69 15.36 -17.62
CA ASP A 66 8.98 13.93 -17.70
C ASP A 66 8.65 13.17 -16.40
N ILE A 67 8.13 13.84 -15.39
CA ILE A 67 7.76 13.23 -14.11
C ILE A 67 6.28 13.47 -13.86
N LEU A 68 5.58 12.41 -13.47
CA LEU A 68 4.16 12.47 -13.15
C LEU A 68 3.95 12.01 -11.70
N ALA A 69 3.37 12.90 -10.89
CA ALA A 69 2.93 12.55 -9.54
C ALA A 69 1.43 12.31 -9.58
N THR A 70 0.99 11.13 -9.19
CA THR A 70 -0.40 10.72 -9.34
C THR A 70 -0.91 10.00 -8.11
N ARG A 71 -2.22 10.02 -7.93
CA ARG A 71 -2.91 9.26 -6.89
C ARG A 71 -3.52 8.02 -7.53
N PRO A 72 -3.06 6.82 -7.17
CA PRO A 72 -3.55 5.60 -7.81
C PRO A 72 -4.95 5.17 -7.38
N LEU A 73 -5.51 5.80 -6.35
CA LEU A 73 -6.88 5.56 -5.92
C LEU A 73 -7.72 6.81 -6.07
N ARG A 74 -8.98 6.62 -6.48
CA ARG A 74 -9.97 7.68 -6.57
C ARG A 74 -11.25 7.19 -5.91
N ASP A 75 -11.70 7.93 -4.89
CA ASP A 75 -12.91 7.57 -4.14
C ASP A 75 -12.86 6.13 -3.60
N GLY A 76 -11.68 5.73 -3.13
CA GLY A 76 -11.48 4.39 -2.59
C GLY A 76 -11.31 3.29 -3.62
N VAL A 77 -11.31 3.63 -4.91
CA VAL A 77 -11.21 2.67 -6.00
C VAL A 77 -9.84 2.77 -6.67
N ILE A 78 -9.24 1.61 -6.95
CA ILE A 78 -7.97 1.57 -7.69
C ILE A 78 -8.24 1.99 -9.13
N VAL A 79 -7.60 3.06 -9.57
CA VAL A 79 -7.68 3.52 -10.97
C VAL A 79 -6.39 3.23 -11.74
N ASP A 80 -5.32 2.87 -11.03
CA ASP A 80 -4.06 2.47 -11.64
C ASP A 80 -3.50 1.30 -10.83
N PHE A 81 -3.71 0.10 -11.32
CA PHE A 81 -3.38 -1.12 -10.60
C PHE A 81 -1.87 -1.26 -10.35
N ASP A 82 -1.07 -1.10 -11.41
CA ASP A 82 0.37 -1.30 -11.29
C ASP A 82 1.02 -0.28 -10.36
N THR A 83 0.54 0.96 -10.41
CA THR A 83 1.02 2.00 -9.52
C THR A 83 0.63 1.71 -8.08
N THR A 84 -0.57 1.16 -7.86
CA THR A 84 -1.00 0.75 -6.51
C THR A 84 -0.12 -0.37 -5.97
N VAL A 85 0.22 -1.35 -6.80
CA VAL A 85 1.14 -2.42 -6.39
C VAL A 85 2.49 -1.85 -5.98
N ALA A 86 3.03 -0.94 -6.77
CA ALA A 86 4.32 -0.31 -6.45
C ALA A 86 4.25 0.46 -5.13
N MET A 87 3.18 1.19 -4.91
CA MET A 87 2.96 1.93 -3.68
C MET A 87 2.88 1.01 -2.47
N LEU A 88 2.07 -0.04 -2.56
CA LEU A 88 1.93 -1.01 -1.48
C LEU A 88 3.24 -1.73 -1.19
N THR A 89 3.98 -2.10 -2.23
CA THR A 89 5.28 -2.75 -2.07
C THR A 89 6.21 -1.87 -1.24
N TYR A 90 6.27 -0.59 -1.58
CA TYR A 90 7.11 0.36 -0.86
C TYR A 90 6.68 0.48 0.61
N PHE A 91 5.39 0.68 0.86
CA PHE A 91 4.90 0.85 2.22
C PHE A 91 5.10 -0.40 3.07
N ILE A 92 4.82 -1.57 2.51
CA ILE A 92 4.95 -2.82 3.24
C ILE A 92 6.42 -3.10 3.57
N ARG A 93 7.33 -2.86 2.65
CA ARG A 93 8.76 -3.01 2.92
C ARG A 93 9.22 -2.09 4.05
N ASN A 94 8.79 -0.85 4.02
CA ASN A 94 9.17 0.10 5.05
C ASN A 94 8.55 -0.26 6.40
N GLY A 95 7.31 -0.72 6.40
CA GLY A 95 6.64 -1.15 7.63
C GLY A 95 7.27 -2.39 8.24
N ARG A 96 7.76 -3.29 7.42
CA ARG A 96 8.43 -4.51 7.89
C ARG A 96 9.82 -4.20 8.46
N ARG A 97 10.45 -3.16 7.98
CA ARG A 97 11.79 -2.76 8.43
C ARG A 97 12.84 -3.86 8.28
N GLY A 98 12.63 -4.76 7.33
CA GLY A 98 13.56 -5.84 7.04
C GLY A 98 13.74 -6.88 8.15
N ARG A 99 12.80 -6.94 9.10
CA ARG A 99 12.97 -7.75 10.30
C ARG A 99 12.50 -9.18 10.20
N THR A 100 11.80 -9.55 9.16
CA THR A 100 11.23 -10.89 9.07
C THR A 100 11.52 -11.51 7.73
N PHE A 101 11.78 -12.81 7.75
CA PHE A 101 11.93 -13.60 6.53
C PHE A 101 10.59 -14.17 6.06
N LEU A 102 9.59 -14.12 6.92
CA LEU A 102 8.27 -14.63 6.58
C LEU A 102 7.44 -13.54 5.92
N ARG A 103 6.64 -13.95 4.95
CA ARG A 103 5.72 -13.01 4.30
C ARG A 103 4.60 -12.69 5.28
N PRO A 104 4.29 -11.42 5.49
CA PRO A 104 3.23 -11.06 6.43
C PRO A 104 1.86 -11.40 5.90
N ARG A 105 0.92 -11.62 6.81
CA ARG A 105 -0.49 -11.59 6.48
C ARG A 105 -0.98 -10.18 6.64
N VAL A 106 -1.77 -9.73 5.69
CA VAL A 106 -2.22 -8.35 5.64
C VAL A 106 -3.74 -8.31 5.56
N VAL A 107 -4.33 -7.50 6.43
CA VAL A 107 -5.75 -7.16 6.36
C VAL A 107 -5.85 -5.76 5.76
N VAL A 108 -6.64 -5.63 4.71
CA VAL A 108 -6.77 -4.35 4.01
C VAL A 108 -8.16 -3.77 4.27
N GLY A 109 -8.18 -2.54 4.79
CA GLY A 109 -9.42 -1.81 4.97
C GLY A 109 -9.79 -1.05 3.71
N ILE A 110 -11.04 -1.20 3.29
CA ILE A 110 -11.57 -0.51 2.13
C ILE A 110 -12.96 0.05 2.47
N PRO A 111 -13.48 1.00 1.68
CA PRO A 111 -14.81 1.55 1.93
C PRO A 111 -15.88 0.45 1.92
N SER A 112 -16.86 0.59 2.81
CA SER A 112 -17.90 -0.41 2.97
C SER A 112 -18.78 -0.60 1.74
N GLY A 113 -18.85 0.40 0.87
CA GLY A 113 -19.61 0.32 -0.37
C GLY A 113 -18.90 -0.30 -1.54
N ALA A 114 -17.68 -0.83 -1.34
CA ALA A 114 -16.90 -1.39 -2.44
C ALA A 114 -17.56 -2.62 -3.05
N THR A 115 -17.48 -2.74 -4.37
CA THR A 115 -17.99 -3.91 -5.09
C THR A 115 -17.06 -5.10 -4.90
N GLU A 116 -17.53 -6.28 -5.28
CA GLU A 116 -16.70 -7.49 -5.21
C GLU A 116 -15.49 -7.39 -6.15
N VAL A 117 -15.66 -6.76 -7.30
CA VAL A 117 -14.55 -6.55 -8.24
C VAL A 117 -13.50 -5.62 -7.62
N GLU A 118 -13.95 -4.55 -6.98
CA GLU A 118 -13.05 -3.61 -6.31
C GLU A 118 -12.30 -4.28 -5.16
N LYS A 119 -12.99 -5.09 -4.36
CA LYS A 119 -12.37 -5.85 -3.27
C LYS A 119 -11.31 -6.80 -3.81
N ARG A 120 -11.62 -7.49 -4.89
CA ARG A 120 -10.69 -8.42 -5.52
C ARG A 120 -9.44 -7.70 -6.02
N ALA A 121 -9.61 -6.54 -6.62
CA ALA A 121 -8.48 -5.76 -7.12
C ALA A 121 -7.54 -5.36 -5.99
N VAL A 122 -8.09 -4.94 -4.84
CA VAL A 122 -7.29 -4.57 -3.69
C VAL A 122 -6.51 -5.78 -3.15
N ILE A 123 -7.17 -6.93 -3.03
CA ILE A 123 -6.51 -8.16 -2.57
C ILE A 123 -5.38 -8.55 -3.53
N ASP A 124 -5.65 -8.55 -4.83
CA ASP A 124 -4.65 -8.92 -5.83
C ASP A 124 -3.45 -7.98 -5.80
N ALA A 125 -3.70 -6.67 -5.67
CA ALA A 125 -2.62 -5.69 -5.59
C ALA A 125 -1.75 -5.94 -4.34
N THR A 126 -2.39 -6.24 -3.22
CA THR A 126 -1.68 -6.48 -1.97
C THR A 126 -0.85 -7.75 -2.05
N LEU A 127 -1.39 -8.81 -2.65
CA LEU A 127 -0.64 -10.05 -2.84
C LEU A 127 0.58 -9.83 -3.74
N GLN A 128 0.41 -9.08 -4.82
CA GLN A 128 1.54 -8.78 -5.70
C GLN A 128 2.60 -7.92 -5.02
N ALA A 129 2.23 -7.18 -3.99
CA ALA A 129 3.18 -6.37 -3.23
C ALA A 129 4.10 -7.23 -2.33
N GLY A 130 3.93 -8.55 -2.34
CA GLY A 130 4.85 -9.45 -1.66
C GLY A 130 4.42 -9.94 -0.30
N VAL A 131 3.12 -9.86 0.00
CA VAL A 131 2.61 -10.43 1.24
C VAL A 131 2.27 -11.91 1.04
N GLY A 132 2.19 -12.66 2.14
CA GLY A 132 1.85 -14.07 2.08
C GLY A 132 0.37 -14.32 1.93
N GLU A 133 -0.45 -13.46 2.51
CA GLU A 133 -1.89 -13.61 2.53
C GLU A 133 -2.54 -12.24 2.71
N ALA A 134 -3.64 -11.98 2.03
CA ALA A 134 -4.37 -10.72 2.12
C ALA A 134 -5.87 -10.98 2.20
N THR A 135 -6.54 -10.20 3.04
CA THR A 135 -8.01 -10.25 3.18
C THR A 135 -8.61 -8.87 3.36
#